data_92664c0254392df3c07745165d4c54b9
#
_entry.id   92664c0254392df3c07745165d4c54b9
#
_cell.length_a   1.000
_cell.length_b   1.000
_cell.length_c   1.000
_cell.angle_alpha   90.00
_cell.angle_beta   90.00
_cell.angle_gamma   90.00
#
_symmetry.space_group_name_H-M   'P 1'
#
loop_
_entity.id
_entity.type
_entity.pdbx_description
1 polymer ?
#
loop_
_entity_poly.entity_id
_entity_poly.type
_entity_poly.pdbx_seq_one_letter_code
_entity_poly.pdbx_strand_id
1 'polypeptide(L)'
;MKFGKDHHLHLIDGSAFIFRAYHALPPLTRSSDGLPIGAVSGFCNMLFRYIQNNTGVDAATHAAVIFDHSGKSFRNDIFRDYKANRPPAPDDLVPQFPLTRDATSAFNISCKEVVGFEADDIIATLACKAREAGGRVTIISSDKD
;
A
#
# COMPACT_ATOMS: atom_id res chain seq x y z
N MET A 1 -13.05 7.12 -18.76
CA MET A 1 -13.18 8.51 -18.31
C MET A 1 -11.81 9.04 -17.91
N LYS A 2 -11.45 10.20 -18.42
CA LYS A 2 -10.15 10.81 -18.11
C LYS A 2 -10.17 11.44 -16.72
N PHE A 3 -9.11 11.18 -15.95
CA PHE A 3 -8.92 11.87 -14.69
C PHE A 3 -8.66 13.36 -14.94
N GLY A 4 -9.31 14.22 -14.17
CA GLY A 4 -9.19 15.65 -14.38
C GLY A 4 -9.68 16.50 -13.20
N LYS A 5 -10.08 17.72 -13.48
CA LYS A 5 -10.33 18.81 -12.52
C LYS A 5 -11.27 18.45 -11.37
N ASP A 6 -12.33 17.71 -11.64
CA ASP A 6 -13.33 17.39 -10.62
C ASP A 6 -13.04 16.08 -9.89
N HIS A 7 -11.87 15.50 -10.13
CA HIS A 7 -11.50 14.21 -9.55
C HIS A 7 -10.51 14.38 -8.41
N HIS A 8 -10.58 13.46 -7.47
CA HIS A 8 -9.71 13.42 -6.31
C HIS A 8 -9.15 12.00 -6.18
N LEU A 9 -7.84 11.86 -6.32
CA LEU A 9 -7.15 10.59 -6.23
C LEU A 9 -6.61 10.40 -4.82
N HIS A 10 -6.95 9.27 -4.19
CA HIS A 10 -6.29 8.83 -2.96
C HIS A 10 -5.29 7.74 -3.30
N LEU A 11 -4.05 7.93 -2.90
CA LEU A 11 -2.97 6.95 -3.04
C LEU A 11 -2.61 6.45 -1.64
N ILE A 12 -2.86 5.16 -1.40
CA ILE A 12 -2.65 4.54 -0.10
C ILE A 12 -1.34 3.75 -0.15
N ASP A 13 -0.42 4.03 0.76
CA ASP A 13 0.82 3.30 0.89
C ASP A 13 0.54 1.96 1.58
N GLY A 14 0.31 0.91 0.78
CA GLY A 14 -0.04 -0.42 1.28
C GLY A 14 1.09 -1.07 2.05
N SER A 15 2.33 -0.85 1.65
CA SER A 15 3.48 -1.42 2.35
C SER A 15 3.62 -0.85 3.75
N ALA A 16 3.44 0.47 3.91
CA ALA A 16 3.45 1.10 5.22
C ALA A 16 2.31 0.56 6.10
N PHE A 17 1.12 0.38 5.53
CA PHE A 17 -0.02 -0.20 6.25
C PHE A 17 0.27 -1.62 6.74
N ILE A 18 0.88 -2.45 5.90
CA ILE A 18 1.23 -3.84 6.27
C ILE A 18 2.18 -3.85 7.46
N PHE A 19 3.26 -3.09 7.41
CA PHE A 19 4.26 -3.09 8.49
C PHE A 19 3.68 -2.52 9.78
N ARG A 20 2.86 -1.48 9.69
CA ARG A 20 2.18 -0.96 10.86
C ARG A 20 1.26 -2.01 11.48
N ALA A 21 0.46 -2.69 10.67
CA ALA A 21 -0.45 -3.75 11.13
C ALA A 21 0.33 -4.90 11.77
N TYR A 22 1.44 -5.29 11.16
CA TYR A 22 2.28 -6.38 11.68
C TYR A 22 2.80 -6.08 13.08
N HIS A 23 3.28 -4.85 13.31
CA HIS A 23 3.88 -4.46 14.59
C HIS A 23 2.84 -4.08 15.65
N ALA A 24 1.63 -3.74 15.26
CA ALA A 24 0.61 -3.26 16.17
C ALA A 24 -0.20 -4.37 16.84
N LEU A 25 -0.24 -5.56 16.26
CA LEU A 25 -1.09 -6.65 16.72
C LEU A 25 -0.24 -7.85 17.15
N PRO A 26 -0.71 -8.61 18.16
CA PRO A 26 -0.06 -9.88 18.48
C PRO A 26 -0.20 -10.86 17.32
N PRO A 27 0.69 -11.86 17.23
CA PRO A 27 0.59 -12.87 16.18
C PRO A 27 -0.78 -13.55 16.20
N LEU A 28 -1.35 -13.72 15.02
CA LEU A 28 -2.64 -14.36 14.82
C LEU A 28 -2.49 -15.35 13.68
N THR A 29 -3.01 -16.56 13.85
CA THR A 29 -2.97 -17.59 12.82
C THR A 29 -4.37 -18.00 12.41
N ARG A 30 -4.51 -18.42 11.15
CA ARG A 30 -5.77 -18.93 10.62
C ARG A 30 -6.01 -20.33 11.16
N SER A 31 -7.20 -20.57 11.71
CA SER A 31 -7.51 -21.85 12.39
C SER A 31 -7.52 -23.04 11.43
N SER A 32 -7.85 -22.82 10.16
CA SER A 32 -7.96 -23.90 9.19
C SER A 32 -6.62 -24.54 8.82
N ASP A 33 -5.52 -23.79 8.80
CA ASP A 33 -4.23 -24.27 8.31
C ASP A 33 -3.02 -23.68 9.06
N GLY A 34 -3.24 -22.86 10.08
CA GLY A 34 -2.17 -22.25 10.86
C GLY A 34 -1.42 -21.12 10.14
N LEU A 35 -1.92 -20.64 9.00
CA LEU A 35 -1.27 -19.58 8.26
C LEU A 35 -1.28 -18.28 9.08
N PRO A 36 -0.13 -17.57 9.20
CA PRO A 36 -0.11 -16.26 9.86
C PRO A 36 -1.00 -15.27 9.13
N ILE A 37 -1.89 -14.59 9.85
CA ILE A 37 -2.82 -13.61 9.26
C ILE A 37 -2.94 -12.32 10.06
N GLY A 38 -2.08 -12.11 11.07
CA GLY A 38 -2.16 -10.91 11.92
C GLY A 38 -2.02 -9.62 11.14
N ALA A 39 -1.03 -9.55 10.25
CA ALA A 39 -0.81 -8.37 9.42
C ALA A 39 -1.95 -8.17 8.41
N VAL A 40 -2.45 -9.25 7.82
CA VAL A 40 -3.61 -9.17 6.90
C VAL A 40 -4.84 -8.64 7.62
N SER A 41 -5.11 -9.16 8.82
CA SER A 41 -6.25 -8.73 9.63
C SER A 41 -6.18 -7.24 9.95
N GLY A 42 -5.02 -6.77 10.41
CA GLY A 42 -4.81 -5.36 10.71
C GLY A 42 -4.89 -4.48 9.46
N PHE A 43 -4.33 -4.95 8.36
CA PHE A 43 -4.41 -4.27 7.07
C PHE A 43 -5.88 -4.11 6.63
N CYS A 44 -6.67 -5.18 6.73
CA CYS A 44 -8.09 -5.12 6.39
C CYS A 44 -8.84 -4.14 7.28
N ASN A 45 -8.55 -4.11 8.57
CA ASN A 45 -9.17 -3.15 9.47
C ASN A 45 -8.82 -1.71 9.10
N MET A 46 -7.60 -1.44 8.69
CA MET A 46 -7.17 -0.12 8.24
C MET A 46 -7.89 0.29 6.95
N LEU A 47 -8.01 -0.62 5.98
CA LEU A 47 -8.75 -0.36 4.75
C LEU A 47 -10.24 -0.13 5.02
N PHE A 48 -10.82 -0.91 5.90
CA PHE A 48 -12.23 -0.77 6.26
C PHE A 48 -12.50 0.61 6.88
N ARG A 49 -11.62 1.05 7.79
CA ARG A 49 -11.72 2.40 8.36
C ARG A 49 -11.59 3.49 7.30
N TYR A 50 -10.63 3.31 6.40
CA TYR A 50 -10.45 4.24 5.31
C TYR A 50 -11.74 4.38 4.48
N ILE A 51 -12.35 3.25 4.13
CA ILE A 51 -13.59 3.25 3.33
C ILE A 51 -14.71 3.95 4.09
N GLN A 52 -14.87 3.65 5.38
CA GLN A 52 -15.91 4.29 6.20
C GLN A 52 -15.73 5.80 6.31
N ASN A 53 -14.48 6.27 6.33
CA ASN A 53 -14.16 7.69 6.49
C ASN A 53 -14.05 8.43 5.16
N ASN A 54 -14.20 7.74 4.05
CA ASN A 54 -14.08 8.34 2.71
C ASN A 54 -15.40 9.00 2.30
N THR A 55 -15.77 10.06 3.00
CA THR A 55 -17.01 10.81 2.79
C THR A 55 -16.74 12.31 2.82
N GLY A 56 -17.70 13.10 2.36
CA GLY A 56 -17.62 14.55 2.41
C GLY A 56 -16.83 15.15 1.25
N VAL A 57 -16.38 16.38 1.44
CA VAL A 57 -15.70 17.16 0.38
C VAL A 57 -14.34 16.61 -0.01
N ASP A 58 -13.70 15.87 0.87
CA ASP A 58 -12.39 15.27 0.62
C ASP A 58 -12.48 13.82 0.19
N ALA A 59 -13.68 13.31 -0.06
CA ALA A 59 -13.85 11.94 -0.53
C ALA A 59 -13.17 11.73 -1.88
N ALA A 60 -12.59 10.55 -2.04
CA ALA A 60 -11.94 10.19 -3.29
C ALA A 60 -12.95 9.82 -4.36
N THR A 61 -12.69 10.26 -5.58
CA THR A 61 -13.37 9.74 -6.77
C THR A 61 -12.61 8.52 -7.31
N HIS A 62 -11.31 8.44 -7.02
CA HIS A 62 -10.42 7.35 -7.43
C HIS A 62 -9.51 7.01 -6.27
N ALA A 63 -9.27 5.73 -6.05
CA ALA A 63 -8.37 5.27 -5.00
C ALA A 63 -7.56 4.08 -5.48
N ALA A 64 -6.32 3.98 -5.02
CA ALA A 64 -5.45 2.84 -5.29
C ALA A 64 -4.58 2.58 -4.08
N VAL A 65 -4.33 1.30 -3.80
CA VAL A 65 -3.35 0.87 -2.80
C VAL A 65 -2.08 0.48 -3.55
N ILE A 66 -0.97 1.06 -3.14
CA ILE A 66 0.31 0.89 -3.80
C ILE A 66 1.24 0.05 -2.92
N PHE A 67 1.87 -0.94 -3.50
CA PHE A 67 2.77 -1.85 -2.81
C PHE A 67 4.16 -1.84 -3.42
N ASP A 68 5.16 -2.16 -2.61
CA ASP A 68 6.47 -2.53 -3.12
C ASP A 68 6.36 -3.90 -3.80
N HIS A 69 6.97 -4.05 -4.98
CA HIS A 69 6.98 -5.34 -5.66
C HIS A 69 7.92 -6.32 -4.98
N SER A 70 9.10 -5.84 -4.60
CA SER A 70 10.12 -6.64 -3.94
C SER A 70 11.03 -5.76 -3.11
N GLY A 71 11.95 -6.38 -2.37
CA GLY A 71 12.95 -5.63 -1.60
C GLY A 71 13.98 -4.90 -2.44
N LYS A 72 14.03 -5.18 -3.75
CA LYS A 72 14.99 -4.56 -4.67
C LYS A 72 14.31 -3.61 -5.63
N SER A 73 14.96 -2.48 -5.90
CA SER A 73 14.46 -1.46 -6.81
C SER A 73 15.57 -1.06 -7.79
N PHE A 74 15.24 -0.13 -8.70
CA PHE A 74 16.23 0.42 -9.62
C PHE A 74 17.41 1.07 -8.87
N ARG A 75 17.20 1.49 -7.61
CA ARG A 75 18.26 2.05 -6.78
C ARG A 75 19.36 1.04 -6.49
N ASN A 76 19.03 -0.26 -6.40
CA ASN A 76 20.01 -1.32 -6.22
C ASN A 76 20.85 -1.52 -7.49
N ASP A 77 20.31 -1.24 -8.66
CA ASP A 77 21.05 -1.28 -9.92
C ASP A 77 22.08 -0.14 -10.02
N ILE A 78 21.74 1.02 -9.45
CA ILE A 78 22.62 2.20 -9.43
C ILE A 78 23.61 2.09 -8.25
N PHE A 79 23.12 1.68 -7.08
CA PHE A 79 23.91 1.54 -5.86
C PHE A 79 23.58 0.21 -5.21
N ARG A 80 24.47 -0.75 -5.39
CA ARG A 80 24.30 -2.15 -4.99
C ARG A 80 23.92 -2.30 -3.51
N ASP A 81 24.48 -1.46 -2.64
CA ASP A 81 24.29 -1.54 -1.19
C ASP A 81 23.09 -0.74 -0.70
N TYR A 82 22.26 -0.21 -1.58
CA TYR A 82 21.07 0.51 -1.18
C TYR A 82 20.17 -0.38 -0.32
N LYS A 83 19.97 0.06 0.93
CA LYS A 83 19.20 -0.68 1.94
C LYS A 83 19.72 -2.08 2.24
N ALA A 84 20.98 -2.39 1.89
CA ALA A 84 21.56 -3.71 2.12
C ALA A 84 21.60 -4.10 3.60
N ASN A 85 21.67 -3.13 4.51
CA ASN A 85 21.72 -3.37 5.96
C ASN A 85 20.34 -3.61 6.59
N ARG A 86 19.26 -3.47 5.82
CA ARG A 86 17.94 -3.77 6.36
C ARG A 86 17.74 -5.27 6.48
N PRO A 87 17.23 -5.75 7.63
CA PRO A 87 16.93 -7.17 7.75
C PRO A 87 15.83 -7.57 6.75
N PRO A 88 15.83 -8.82 6.30
CA PRO A 88 14.73 -9.31 5.47
C PRO A 88 13.41 -9.27 6.24
N ALA A 89 12.30 -9.30 5.51
CA ALA A 89 10.98 -9.36 6.13
C ALA A 89 10.88 -10.62 7.01
N PRO A 90 10.20 -10.53 8.16
CA PRO A 90 10.01 -11.70 9.03
C PRO A 90 9.33 -12.87 8.28
N ASP A 91 9.71 -14.09 8.64
CA ASP A 91 9.20 -15.29 7.99
C ASP A 91 7.68 -15.44 8.09
N ASP A 92 7.09 -14.96 9.18
CA ASP A 92 5.64 -15.02 9.36
C ASP A 92 4.91 -13.87 8.67
N LEU A 93 5.63 -12.88 8.16
CA LEU A 93 5.05 -11.78 7.40
C LEU A 93 5.02 -12.07 5.89
N VAL A 94 6.07 -12.70 5.37
CA VAL A 94 6.21 -12.95 3.93
C VAL A 94 4.98 -13.64 3.31
N PRO A 95 4.42 -14.72 3.89
CA PRO A 95 3.25 -15.35 3.29
C PRO A 95 1.99 -14.48 3.33
N GLN A 96 1.99 -13.41 4.10
CA GLN A 96 0.85 -12.52 4.20
C GLN A 96 0.82 -11.45 3.09
N PHE A 97 1.94 -11.21 2.42
CA PHE A 97 2.01 -10.19 1.35
C PHE A 97 0.99 -10.44 0.24
N PRO A 98 0.91 -11.64 -0.37
CA PRO A 98 -0.11 -11.88 -1.40
C PRO A 98 -1.53 -11.70 -0.88
N LEU A 99 -1.78 -12.05 0.37
CA LEU A 99 -3.11 -11.94 0.97
C LEU A 99 -3.56 -10.49 1.11
N THR A 100 -2.63 -9.55 1.33
CA THR A 100 -2.98 -8.13 1.38
C THR A 100 -3.42 -7.61 0.01
N ARG A 101 -2.83 -8.12 -1.09
CA ARG A 101 -3.26 -7.79 -2.44
C ARG A 101 -4.66 -8.35 -2.71
N ASP A 102 -4.90 -9.60 -2.32
CA ASP A 102 -6.21 -10.22 -2.46
C ASP A 102 -7.27 -9.47 -1.66
N ALA A 103 -6.94 -9.05 -0.44
CA ALA A 103 -7.84 -8.27 0.41
C ALA A 103 -8.19 -6.92 -0.24
N THR A 104 -7.19 -6.24 -0.81
CA THR A 104 -7.41 -4.96 -1.50
C THR A 104 -8.40 -5.13 -2.64
N SER A 105 -8.22 -6.17 -3.45
CA SER A 105 -9.13 -6.49 -4.55
C SER A 105 -10.53 -6.85 -4.05
N ALA A 106 -10.60 -7.57 -2.94
CA ALA A 106 -11.88 -7.96 -2.33
C ALA A 106 -12.67 -6.73 -1.83
N PHE A 107 -11.99 -5.66 -1.42
CA PHE A 107 -12.62 -4.37 -1.10
C PHE A 107 -12.95 -3.55 -2.34
N ASN A 108 -12.68 -4.08 -3.51
CA ASN A 108 -12.92 -3.41 -4.80
C ASN A 108 -12.10 -2.13 -4.95
N ILE A 109 -10.88 -2.15 -4.44
CA ILE A 109 -9.93 -1.04 -4.58
C ILE A 109 -8.81 -1.50 -5.50
N SER A 110 -8.37 -0.62 -6.40
CA SER A 110 -7.27 -0.92 -7.31
C SER A 110 -5.98 -1.15 -6.53
N CYS A 111 -5.21 -2.13 -6.97
CA CYS A 111 -3.94 -2.52 -6.37
C CYS A 111 -2.84 -2.35 -7.42
N LYS A 112 -1.74 -1.70 -7.05
CA LYS A 112 -0.62 -1.46 -7.98
C LYS A 112 0.71 -1.79 -7.34
N GLU A 113 1.55 -2.48 -8.11
CA GLU A 113 2.97 -2.65 -7.83
C GLU A 113 3.69 -2.75 -9.17
N VAL A 114 4.95 -2.35 -9.22
CA VAL A 114 5.75 -2.38 -10.44
C VAL A 114 7.12 -2.96 -10.14
N VAL A 115 7.53 -3.92 -10.94
CA VAL A 115 8.86 -4.55 -10.80
C VAL A 115 9.96 -3.49 -10.87
N GLY A 116 10.88 -3.54 -9.92
CA GLY A 116 12.03 -2.65 -9.88
C GLY A 116 11.77 -1.30 -9.22
N PHE A 117 10.55 -1.03 -8.75
CA PHE A 117 10.20 0.23 -8.13
C PHE A 117 9.61 0.03 -6.74
N GLU A 118 9.86 0.99 -5.86
CA GLU A 118 9.24 1.04 -4.55
C GLU A 118 7.86 1.71 -4.65
N ALA A 119 7.01 1.47 -3.65
CA ALA A 119 5.70 2.12 -3.57
C ALA A 119 5.83 3.64 -3.64
N ASP A 120 6.83 4.21 -2.97
CA ASP A 120 7.06 5.66 -2.97
C ASP A 120 7.26 6.23 -4.39
N ASP A 121 7.94 5.49 -5.25
CA ASP A 121 8.18 5.91 -6.63
C ASP A 121 6.89 5.95 -7.43
N ILE A 122 6.06 4.93 -7.26
CA ILE A 122 4.77 4.81 -7.94
C ILE A 122 3.83 5.91 -7.45
N ILE A 123 3.79 6.11 -6.14
CA ILE A 123 2.96 7.15 -5.52
C ILE A 123 3.35 8.52 -6.05
N ALA A 124 4.64 8.84 -6.06
CA ALA A 124 5.12 10.13 -6.57
C ALA A 124 4.76 10.33 -8.04
N THR A 125 4.93 9.30 -8.85
CA THR A 125 4.62 9.36 -10.28
C THR A 125 3.13 9.61 -10.51
N LEU A 126 2.28 8.84 -9.83
CA LEU A 126 0.82 8.98 -9.99
C LEU A 126 0.33 10.32 -9.45
N ALA A 127 0.91 10.80 -8.34
CA ALA A 127 0.56 12.09 -7.77
C ALA A 127 0.88 13.21 -8.76
N CYS A 128 2.05 13.18 -9.39
CA CYS A 128 2.43 14.16 -10.41
C CYS A 128 1.48 14.13 -11.60
N LYS A 129 1.16 12.94 -12.10
CA LYS A 129 0.25 12.80 -13.24
C LYS A 129 -1.14 13.34 -12.92
N ALA A 130 -1.65 13.07 -11.73
CA ALA A 130 -2.96 13.55 -11.32
C ALA A 130 -3.00 15.08 -11.21
N ARG A 131 -1.94 15.67 -10.66
CA ARG A 131 -1.82 17.14 -10.57
C ARG A 131 -1.73 17.77 -11.97
N GLU A 132 -0.94 17.19 -12.84
CA GLU A 132 -0.82 17.67 -14.24
C GLU A 132 -2.17 17.62 -14.96
N ALA A 133 -3.01 16.64 -14.65
CA ALA A 133 -4.35 16.53 -15.21
C ALA A 133 -5.35 17.50 -14.57
N GLY A 134 -4.94 18.25 -13.54
CA GLY A 134 -5.77 19.25 -12.90
C GLY A 134 -6.58 18.77 -11.71
N GLY A 135 -6.43 17.49 -11.34
CA GLY A 135 -7.15 16.91 -10.21
C GLY A 135 -6.44 17.10 -8.88
N ARG A 136 -7.13 16.69 -7.82
CA ARG A 136 -6.55 16.69 -6.46
C ARG A 136 -5.96 15.33 -6.13
N VAL A 137 -4.96 15.32 -5.25
CA VAL A 137 -4.30 14.09 -4.78
C VAL A 137 -4.14 14.16 -3.27
N THR A 138 -4.46 13.07 -2.60
CA THR A 138 -4.14 12.88 -1.19
C THR A 138 -3.35 11.59 -1.04
N ILE A 139 -2.22 11.65 -0.36
CA ILE A 139 -1.38 10.50 -0.07
C ILE A 139 -1.67 10.07 1.36
N ILE A 140 -2.01 8.80 1.53
CA ILE A 140 -2.35 8.22 2.83
C ILE A 140 -1.29 7.20 3.19
N SER A 141 -0.54 7.48 4.24
CA SER A 141 0.55 6.62 4.70
C SER A 141 0.61 6.65 6.22
N SER A 142 1.05 5.54 6.79
CA SER A 142 1.38 5.48 8.22
C SER A 142 2.85 5.78 8.46
N ASP A 143 3.61 6.04 7.40
CA ASP A 143 5.02 6.42 7.47
C ASP A 143 5.13 7.87 7.93
N LYS A 144 6.18 8.15 8.69
CA LYS A 144 6.46 9.51 9.18
C LYS A 144 7.10 10.40 8.11
N ASP A 145 7.65 9.78 7.10
CA ASP A 145 8.34 10.45 6.01
C ASP A 145 7.40 10.69 4.83
#